data_941d9044b0a55649222839153b180560
#
_entry.id   941d9044b0a55649222839153b180560
#
_cell.length_a   1.000
_cell.length_b   1.000
_cell.length_c   1.000
_cell.angle_alpha   90.00
_cell.angle_beta   90.00
_cell.angle_gamma   90.00
#
_symmetry.space_group_name_H-M   'P 1'
#
loop_
_entity.id
_entity.type
_entity.pdbx_description
1 polymer ?
#
loop_
_entity_poly.entity_id
_entity_poly.type
_entity_poly.pdbx_seq_one_letter_code
_entity_poly.pdbx_strand_id
1 'polypeptide(L)'
;MQIVRRPLNRLERALAYGMLGWIGEIAFTGVRGALEPRRGDWRLEGHSYLWMLPIYGLSAFLFEPLHDVVKQRPVWQRAGIYAGGIMAVEYATGTSLRRAVGVVPWDYAGQSRWALPGGAVRLDYAPVWAVAGLALERVHDVLRVVPLRRIASAPSG
;
A
#
# COMPACT_ATOMS: atom_id res chain seq x y z
N MET A 1 27.29 -8.33 -25.40
CA MET A 1 26.42 -8.06 -24.22
C MET A 1 25.44 -6.96 -24.61
N GLN A 2 24.18 -7.32 -24.86
CA GLN A 2 23.15 -6.34 -25.23
C GLN A 2 22.29 -6.00 -23.99
N ILE A 3 22.07 -4.71 -23.75
CA ILE A 3 21.16 -4.25 -22.70
C ILE A 3 19.77 -4.14 -23.32
N VAL A 4 18.87 -5.04 -22.92
CA VAL A 4 17.46 -4.98 -23.31
C VAL A 4 16.67 -4.24 -22.24
N ARG A 5 15.89 -3.24 -22.66
CA ARG A 5 14.98 -2.49 -21.77
C ARG A 5 13.55 -2.98 -21.99
N ARG A 6 12.87 -3.34 -20.94
CA ARG A 6 11.44 -3.65 -20.98
C ARG A 6 10.70 -3.02 -19.80
N PRO A 7 9.40 -2.74 -19.92
CA PRO A 7 8.60 -2.29 -18.79
C PRO A 7 8.52 -3.38 -17.71
N LEU A 8 8.27 -2.96 -16.47
CA LEU A 8 8.00 -3.87 -15.36
C LEU A 8 6.77 -4.73 -15.67
N ASN A 9 6.86 -6.04 -15.46
CA ASN A 9 5.70 -6.90 -15.49
C ASN A 9 4.85 -6.71 -14.21
N ARG A 10 3.66 -7.33 -14.16
CA ARG A 10 2.72 -7.13 -13.04
C ARG A 10 3.29 -7.61 -11.70
N LEU A 11 4.02 -8.72 -11.67
CA LEU A 11 4.62 -9.24 -10.43
C LEU A 11 5.77 -8.35 -9.93
N GLU A 12 6.57 -7.80 -10.84
CA GLU A 12 7.63 -6.85 -10.51
C GLU A 12 7.03 -5.54 -9.95
N ARG A 13 5.92 -5.08 -10.52
CA ARG A 13 5.19 -3.93 -9.94
C ARG A 13 4.56 -4.28 -8.59
N ALA A 14 4.00 -5.50 -8.43
CA ALA A 14 3.50 -5.94 -7.14
C ALA A 14 4.58 -5.91 -6.04
N LEU A 15 5.79 -6.38 -6.36
CA LEU A 15 6.93 -6.31 -5.45
C LEU A 15 7.30 -4.84 -5.15
N ALA A 16 7.33 -3.98 -6.17
CA ALA A 16 7.62 -2.56 -5.99
C ALA A 16 6.56 -1.86 -5.11
N TYR A 17 5.26 -2.10 -5.34
CA TYR A 17 4.20 -1.59 -4.46
C TYR A 17 4.33 -2.12 -3.04
N GLY A 18 4.63 -3.41 -2.89
CA GLY A 18 4.84 -4.04 -1.59
C GLY A 18 5.94 -3.35 -0.80
N MET A 19 7.09 -3.17 -1.42
CA MET A 19 8.25 -2.52 -0.79
C MET A 19 7.99 -1.04 -0.49
N LEU A 20 7.45 -0.29 -1.44
CA LEU A 20 7.16 1.14 -1.26
C LEU A 20 6.11 1.38 -0.18
N GLY A 21 5.03 0.57 -0.17
CA GLY A 21 3.99 0.66 0.87
C GLY A 21 4.53 0.31 2.24
N TRP A 22 5.32 -0.75 2.33
CA TRP A 22 5.93 -1.19 3.59
C TRP A 22 6.90 -0.13 4.16
N ILE A 23 7.77 0.44 3.33
CA ILE A 23 8.67 1.54 3.71
C ILE A 23 7.86 2.78 4.10
N GLY A 24 6.83 3.11 3.31
CA GLY A 24 5.95 4.24 3.59
C GLY A 24 5.23 4.13 4.94
N GLU A 25 4.79 2.92 5.31
CA GLU A 25 4.17 2.67 6.61
C GLU A 25 5.17 2.82 7.76
N ILE A 26 6.39 2.31 7.63
CA ILE A 26 7.45 2.51 8.62
C ILE A 26 7.72 4.01 8.83
N ALA A 27 7.82 4.77 7.75
CA ALA A 27 8.00 6.22 7.81
C ALA A 27 6.79 6.91 8.47
N PHE A 28 5.57 6.52 8.08
CA PHE A 28 4.33 7.07 8.65
C PHE A 28 4.23 6.82 10.16
N THR A 29 4.51 5.60 10.62
CA THR A 29 4.45 5.24 12.05
C THR A 29 5.52 5.97 12.85
N GLY A 30 6.72 6.15 12.30
CA GLY A 30 7.79 6.92 12.94
C GLY A 30 7.46 8.40 13.08
N VAL A 31 6.98 9.04 12.01
CA VAL A 31 6.55 10.46 12.04
C VAL A 31 5.36 10.66 12.99
N ARG A 32 4.38 9.76 12.93
CA ARG A 32 3.23 9.81 13.83
C ARG A 32 3.65 9.74 15.30
N GLY A 33 4.58 8.82 15.63
CA GLY A 33 5.12 8.70 16.99
C GLY A 33 5.84 9.97 17.46
N ALA A 34 6.59 10.64 16.56
CA ALA A 34 7.25 11.91 16.87
C ALA A 34 6.26 13.07 17.10
N LEU A 35 5.15 13.07 16.38
CA LEU A 35 4.11 14.13 16.47
C LEU A 35 3.11 13.89 17.62
N GLU A 36 3.22 12.81 18.38
CA GLU A 36 2.29 12.53 19.47
C GLU A 36 2.51 13.51 20.64
N PRO A 37 1.46 14.29 21.06
CA PRO A 37 1.64 15.44 21.98
C PRO A 37 2.19 15.06 23.36
N ARG A 38 2.04 13.82 23.80
CA ARG A 38 2.43 13.37 25.14
C ARG A 38 3.71 12.55 25.19
N ARG A 39 4.22 12.08 24.04
CA ARG A 39 5.35 11.16 23.95
C ARG A 39 6.29 11.44 22.78
N GLY A 40 6.23 12.62 22.17
CA GLY A 40 6.98 12.96 20.95
C GLY A 40 8.39 12.39 20.92
N ASP A 41 8.55 11.22 20.28
CA ASP A 41 9.82 10.53 20.20
C ASP A 41 10.52 10.86 18.87
N TRP A 42 11.42 11.84 18.93
CA TRP A 42 12.16 12.29 17.77
C TRP A 42 13.26 11.32 17.30
N ARG A 43 13.35 10.13 17.87
CA ARG A 43 14.15 9.05 17.28
C ARG A 43 13.56 8.53 15.98
N LEU A 44 12.31 8.91 15.67
CA LEU A 44 11.57 8.51 14.47
C LEU A 44 11.49 6.98 14.32
N GLU A 45 11.34 6.29 15.45
CA GLU A 45 11.22 4.84 15.45
C GLU A 45 9.89 4.42 14.81
N GLY A 46 9.97 3.88 13.62
CA GLY A 46 8.82 3.38 12.86
C GLY A 46 8.77 1.87 12.83
N HIS A 47 7.57 1.32 12.66
CA HIS A 47 7.34 -0.12 12.56
C HIS A 47 6.29 -0.45 11.51
N SER A 48 6.33 -1.68 11.02
CA SER A 48 5.32 -2.30 10.17
C SER A 48 5.37 -3.82 10.35
N TYR A 49 4.43 -4.52 9.75
CA TYR A 49 4.33 -5.99 9.79
C TYR A 49 4.77 -6.59 8.46
N LEU A 50 5.41 -7.77 8.49
CA LEU A 50 5.80 -8.46 7.25
C LEU A 50 4.60 -8.80 6.36
N TRP A 51 3.43 -8.99 6.93
CA TRP A 51 2.18 -9.18 6.20
C TRP A 51 1.81 -8.02 5.29
N MET A 52 2.27 -6.81 5.60
CA MET A 52 1.95 -5.63 4.81
C MET A 52 2.64 -5.65 3.44
N LEU A 53 3.80 -6.30 3.33
CA LEU A 53 4.50 -6.41 2.04
C LEU A 53 3.64 -7.08 0.95
N PRO A 54 3.09 -8.29 1.12
CA PRO A 54 2.19 -8.87 0.14
C PRO A 54 0.85 -8.11 0.02
N ILE A 55 0.33 -7.53 1.12
CA ILE A 55 -0.93 -6.77 1.09
C ILE A 55 -0.79 -5.52 0.22
N TYR A 56 0.27 -4.72 0.40
CA TYR A 56 0.54 -3.59 -0.49
C TYR A 56 0.83 -4.03 -1.93
N GLY A 57 1.42 -5.21 -2.11
CA GLY A 57 1.62 -5.82 -3.43
C GLY A 57 0.34 -6.10 -4.20
N LEU A 58 -0.79 -6.31 -3.50
CA LEU A 58 -2.10 -6.45 -4.14
C LEU A 58 -2.50 -5.22 -4.97
N SER A 59 -1.86 -4.06 -4.78
CA SER A 59 -2.10 -2.86 -5.57
C SER A 59 -1.91 -3.11 -7.07
N ALA A 60 -0.98 -3.95 -7.49
CA ALA A 60 -0.81 -4.29 -8.90
C ALA A 60 -2.01 -5.05 -9.49
N PHE A 61 -2.83 -5.67 -8.66
CA PHE A 61 -3.96 -6.50 -9.09
C PHE A 61 -5.31 -5.83 -8.85
N LEU A 62 -5.41 -4.98 -7.83
CA LEU A 62 -6.67 -4.35 -7.41
C LEU A 62 -6.69 -2.86 -7.74
N PHE A 63 -5.63 -2.12 -7.38
CA PHE A 63 -5.57 -0.67 -7.61
C PHE A 63 -5.38 -0.34 -9.09
N GLU A 64 -4.43 -0.98 -9.81
CA GLU A 64 -4.17 -0.66 -11.22
C GLU A 64 -5.42 -0.76 -12.09
N PRO A 65 -6.21 -1.87 -12.10
CA PRO A 65 -7.42 -1.94 -12.90
C PRO A 65 -8.51 -0.97 -12.43
N LEU A 66 -8.62 -0.73 -11.12
CA LEU A 66 -9.55 0.25 -10.58
C LEU A 66 -9.19 1.66 -11.05
N HIS A 67 -7.90 2.03 -10.97
CA HIS A 67 -7.39 3.31 -11.44
C HIS A 67 -7.69 3.51 -12.94
N ASP A 68 -7.42 2.51 -13.77
CA ASP A 68 -7.69 2.59 -15.21
C ASP A 68 -9.17 2.91 -15.54
N VAL A 69 -10.10 2.44 -14.70
CA VAL A 69 -11.54 2.72 -14.83
C VAL A 69 -11.92 4.11 -14.32
N VAL A 70 -11.29 4.56 -13.21
CA VAL A 70 -11.76 5.78 -12.53
C VAL A 70 -10.92 7.03 -12.83
N LYS A 71 -9.78 6.92 -13.49
CA LYS A 71 -8.81 8.02 -13.72
C LYS A 71 -9.39 9.29 -14.36
N GLN A 72 -10.50 9.18 -15.11
CA GLN A 72 -11.19 10.32 -15.73
C GLN A 72 -12.19 11.00 -14.79
N ARG A 73 -12.44 10.45 -13.60
CA ARG A 73 -13.36 11.04 -12.63
C ARG A 73 -12.74 12.22 -11.90
N PRO A 74 -13.56 13.15 -11.39
CA PRO A 74 -13.06 14.21 -10.50
C PRO A 74 -12.23 13.68 -9.34
N VAL A 75 -11.21 14.45 -8.91
CA VAL A 75 -10.25 14.03 -7.88
C VAL A 75 -10.91 13.57 -6.58
N TRP A 76 -11.97 14.24 -6.15
CA TRP A 76 -12.71 13.89 -4.92
C TRP A 76 -13.43 12.54 -5.02
N GLN A 77 -13.95 12.18 -6.22
CA GLN A 77 -14.55 10.86 -6.44
C GLN A 77 -13.48 9.77 -6.42
N ARG A 78 -12.35 9.99 -7.10
CA ARG A 78 -11.23 9.05 -7.07
C ARG A 78 -10.72 8.84 -5.64
N ALA A 79 -10.51 9.92 -4.90
CA ALA A 79 -10.10 9.88 -3.50
C ALA A 79 -11.03 9.01 -2.64
N GLY A 80 -12.36 9.21 -2.76
CA GLY A 80 -13.34 8.41 -2.04
C GLY A 80 -13.35 6.94 -2.46
N ILE A 81 -13.25 6.65 -3.77
CA ILE A 81 -13.18 5.28 -4.29
C ILE A 81 -11.93 4.56 -3.80
N TYR A 82 -10.76 5.22 -3.82
CA TYR A 82 -9.52 4.63 -3.34
C TYR A 82 -9.57 4.39 -1.83
N ALA A 83 -10.04 5.35 -1.04
CA ALA A 83 -10.21 5.16 0.39
C ALA A 83 -11.10 3.95 0.71
N GLY A 84 -12.26 3.86 0.07
CA GLY A 84 -13.17 2.72 0.21
C GLY A 84 -12.52 1.40 -0.21
N GLY A 85 -11.79 1.38 -1.33
CA GLY A 85 -11.07 0.21 -1.82
C GLY A 85 -9.97 -0.26 -0.85
N ILE A 86 -9.16 0.67 -0.35
CA ILE A 86 -8.10 0.36 0.64
C ILE A 86 -8.72 -0.22 1.91
N MET A 87 -9.78 0.43 2.45
CA MET A 87 -10.47 -0.05 3.64
C MET A 87 -11.11 -1.42 3.44
N ALA A 88 -11.65 -1.70 2.25
CA ALA A 88 -12.18 -3.02 1.91
C ALA A 88 -11.07 -4.09 1.88
N VAL A 89 -9.89 -3.77 1.34
CA VAL A 89 -8.71 -4.66 1.36
C VAL A 89 -8.21 -4.87 2.79
N GLU A 90 -8.11 -3.82 3.62
CA GLU A 90 -7.77 -3.95 5.04
C GLU A 90 -8.73 -4.90 5.76
N TYR A 91 -10.03 -4.70 5.57
CA TYR A 91 -11.04 -5.54 6.20
C TYR A 91 -10.94 -7.01 5.75
N ALA A 92 -10.82 -7.23 4.45
CA ALA A 92 -10.74 -8.57 3.87
C ALA A 92 -9.48 -9.30 4.33
N THR A 93 -8.31 -8.64 4.26
CA THR A 93 -7.03 -9.23 4.65
C THR A 93 -6.93 -9.42 6.16
N GLY A 94 -7.35 -8.44 6.98
CA GLY A 94 -7.39 -8.56 8.42
C GLY A 94 -8.29 -9.69 8.90
N THR A 95 -9.50 -9.80 8.31
CA THR A 95 -10.43 -10.90 8.62
C THR A 95 -9.88 -12.25 8.18
N SER A 96 -9.22 -12.32 7.02
CA SER A 96 -8.58 -13.55 6.52
C SER A 96 -7.44 -13.99 7.42
N LEU A 97 -6.56 -13.06 7.84
CA LEU A 97 -5.47 -13.36 8.77
C LEU A 97 -6.00 -13.82 10.13
N ARG A 98 -7.05 -13.18 10.63
CA ARG A 98 -7.67 -13.63 11.89
C ARG A 98 -8.17 -15.09 11.79
N ARG A 99 -8.78 -15.46 10.68
CA ARG A 99 -9.24 -16.83 10.46
C ARG A 99 -8.10 -17.83 10.29
N ALA A 100 -7.03 -17.42 9.60
CA ALA A 100 -5.92 -18.31 9.25
C ALA A 100 -4.90 -18.48 10.38
N VAL A 101 -4.56 -17.38 11.08
CA VAL A 101 -3.48 -17.35 12.08
C VAL A 101 -3.91 -16.81 13.46
N GLY A 102 -5.20 -16.51 13.63
CA GLY A 102 -5.78 -16.10 14.92
C GLY A 102 -5.61 -14.62 15.29
N VAL A 103 -4.90 -13.82 14.48
CA VAL A 103 -4.60 -12.42 14.80
C VAL A 103 -4.86 -11.48 13.63
N VAL A 104 -5.14 -10.21 13.94
CA VAL A 104 -5.02 -9.08 13.02
C VAL A 104 -3.78 -8.30 13.43
N PRO A 105 -2.70 -8.26 12.63
CA PRO A 105 -1.44 -7.65 13.06
C PRO A 105 -1.57 -6.18 13.48
N TRP A 106 -2.43 -5.42 12.80
CA TRP A 106 -2.69 -3.99 13.02
C TRP A 106 -3.96 -3.72 13.82
N ASP A 107 -4.41 -4.63 14.66
CA ASP A 107 -5.70 -4.56 15.36
C ASP A 107 -5.99 -3.19 15.96
N TYR A 108 -7.05 -2.57 15.47
CA TYR A 108 -7.54 -1.26 15.93
C TYR A 108 -8.59 -1.37 17.05
N ALA A 109 -8.94 -2.57 17.51
CA ALA A 109 -9.91 -2.75 18.58
C ALA A 109 -9.43 -2.03 19.85
N GLY A 110 -10.30 -1.19 20.42
CA GLY A 110 -9.94 -0.38 21.58
C GLY A 110 -9.05 0.85 21.33
N GLN A 111 -8.52 1.01 20.11
CA GLN A 111 -7.68 2.17 19.76
C GLN A 111 -8.49 3.35 19.23
N SER A 112 -9.66 3.11 18.67
CA SER A 112 -10.54 4.14 18.13
C SER A 112 -12.00 3.74 18.28
N ARG A 113 -12.85 4.71 18.64
CA ARG A 113 -14.31 4.56 18.60
C ARG A 113 -14.87 4.29 17.19
N TRP A 114 -14.07 4.57 16.17
CA TRP A 114 -14.38 4.37 14.77
C TRP A 114 -13.87 3.04 14.21
N ALA A 115 -13.27 2.21 15.06
CA ALA A 115 -12.87 0.85 14.65
C ALA A 115 -14.12 0.00 14.41
N LEU A 116 -14.13 -0.72 13.29
CA LEU A 116 -15.19 -1.68 13.00
C LEU A 116 -15.05 -2.91 13.92
N PRO A 117 -16.16 -3.64 14.16
CA PRO A 117 -16.11 -4.90 14.91
C PRO A 117 -15.05 -5.82 14.34
N GLY A 118 -14.18 -6.31 15.21
CA GLY A 118 -13.05 -7.11 14.77
C GLY A 118 -11.76 -6.35 14.55
N GLY A 119 -11.72 -5.01 14.71
CA GLY A 119 -10.48 -4.22 14.73
C GLY A 119 -9.69 -4.15 13.43
N ALA A 120 -10.18 -4.75 12.33
CA ALA A 120 -9.44 -4.81 11.07
C ALA A 120 -9.41 -3.48 10.31
N VAL A 121 -10.36 -2.58 10.58
CA VAL A 121 -10.48 -1.27 9.92
C VAL A 121 -10.91 -0.22 10.93
N ARG A 122 -10.44 1.02 10.75
CA ARG A 122 -10.94 2.20 11.46
C ARG A 122 -11.35 3.30 10.48
N LEU A 123 -12.60 3.77 10.61
CA LEU A 123 -13.21 4.69 9.63
C LEU A 123 -12.59 6.09 9.64
N ASP A 124 -12.04 6.53 10.76
CA ASP A 124 -11.37 7.83 10.89
C ASP A 124 -10.04 7.92 10.10
N TYR A 125 -9.57 6.80 9.52
CA TYR A 125 -8.44 6.80 8.57
C TYR A 125 -8.87 7.04 7.12
N ALA A 126 -10.16 7.18 6.82
CA ALA A 126 -10.61 7.43 5.46
C ALA A 126 -9.92 8.62 4.76
N PRO A 127 -9.68 9.78 5.41
CA PRO A 127 -8.91 10.86 4.80
C PRO A 127 -7.45 10.49 4.50
N VAL A 128 -6.80 9.72 5.37
CA VAL A 128 -5.43 9.23 5.17
C VAL A 128 -5.39 8.31 3.95
N TRP A 129 -6.34 7.37 3.85
CA TRP A 129 -6.45 6.46 2.71
C TRP A 129 -6.82 7.16 1.41
N ALA A 130 -7.61 8.24 1.47
CA ALA A 130 -7.89 9.08 0.31
C ALA A 130 -6.61 9.73 -0.25
N VAL A 131 -5.80 10.33 0.62
CA VAL A 131 -4.51 10.92 0.23
C VAL A 131 -3.53 9.85 -0.26
N ALA A 132 -3.43 8.73 0.45
CA ALA A 132 -2.57 7.62 0.05
C ALA A 132 -2.96 7.04 -1.32
N GLY A 133 -4.26 6.90 -1.59
CA GLY A 133 -4.77 6.44 -2.89
C GLY A 133 -4.43 7.39 -4.03
N LEU A 134 -4.55 8.71 -3.81
CA LEU A 134 -4.13 9.71 -4.79
C LEU A 134 -2.60 9.75 -5.01
N ALA A 135 -1.83 9.56 -3.94
CA ALA A 135 -0.37 9.43 -4.06
C ALA A 135 0.02 8.16 -4.85
N LEU A 136 -0.73 7.07 -4.66
CA LEU A 136 -0.50 5.81 -5.37
C LEU A 136 -0.70 5.95 -6.88
N GLU A 137 -1.54 6.88 -7.37
CA GLU A 137 -1.65 7.21 -8.80
C GLU A 137 -0.27 7.60 -9.37
N ARG A 138 0.47 8.44 -8.67
CA ARG A 138 1.81 8.89 -9.11
C ARG A 138 2.81 7.73 -9.12
N VAL A 139 2.76 6.88 -8.10
CA VAL A 139 3.59 5.67 -8.05
C VAL A 139 3.25 4.76 -9.23
N HIS A 140 1.96 4.58 -9.53
CA HIS A 140 1.48 3.79 -10.66
C HIS A 140 2.02 4.32 -12.01
N ASP A 141 1.89 5.63 -12.25
CA ASP A 141 2.36 6.27 -13.48
C ASP A 141 3.87 6.03 -13.68
N VAL A 142 4.66 6.18 -12.61
CA VAL A 142 6.10 5.92 -12.64
C VAL A 142 6.41 4.46 -12.91
N LEU A 143 5.78 3.53 -12.19
CA LEU A 143 6.04 2.09 -12.33
C LEU A 143 5.65 1.54 -13.71
N ARG A 144 4.70 2.16 -14.38
CA ARG A 144 4.30 1.78 -15.76
C ARG A 144 5.34 2.15 -16.80
N VAL A 145 6.16 3.19 -16.57
CA VAL A 145 7.12 3.70 -17.56
C VAL A 145 8.58 3.38 -17.23
N VAL A 146 8.89 3.02 -15.99
CA VAL A 146 10.26 2.65 -15.58
C VAL A 146 10.73 1.40 -16.31
N PRO A 147 11.82 1.48 -17.11
CA PRO A 147 12.35 0.31 -17.80
C PRO A 147 13.28 -0.49 -16.91
N LEU A 148 13.07 -1.80 -16.86
CA LEU A 148 14.06 -2.74 -16.34
C LEU A 148 15.19 -2.93 -17.35
N ARG A 149 16.44 -2.81 -16.89
CA ARG A 149 17.63 -3.16 -17.68
C ARG A 149 17.97 -4.63 -17.43
N ARG A 150 17.86 -5.45 -18.45
CA ARG A 150 18.37 -6.83 -18.43
C ARG A 150 19.65 -6.94 -19.25
N ILE A 151 20.63 -7.59 -18.67
CA ILE A 151 21.82 -8.03 -19.42
C ILE A 151 21.40 -9.32 -20.12
N ALA A 152 21.24 -9.28 -21.45
CA ALA A 152 21.02 -10.49 -22.23
C ALA A 152 22.37 -11.20 -22.44
N SER A 153 22.45 -12.47 -22.06
CA SER A 153 23.54 -13.35 -22.47
C SER A 153 23.56 -13.40 -24.01
N ALA A 154 24.73 -13.34 -24.62
CA ALA A 154 24.85 -13.58 -26.05
C ALA A 154 24.27 -14.97 -26.37
N PRO A 155 23.54 -15.16 -27.49
CA PRO A 155 23.16 -16.50 -27.92
C PRO A 155 24.44 -17.33 -28.07
N SER A 156 24.49 -18.47 -27.40
CA SER A 156 25.51 -19.50 -27.62
C SER A 156 25.32 -19.97 -29.05
N GLY A 157 26.26 -19.57 -29.95
CA GLY A 157 26.36 -20.07 -31.32
C GLY A 157 26.78 -21.54 -31.36
#